data_5ce3ca1b4d22e2c891c6b5480349e91e
#
_entry.id   5ce3ca1b4d22e2c891c6b5480349e91e
#
_cell.length_a   1.000
_cell.length_b   1.000
_cell.length_c   1.000
_cell.angle_alpha   90.00
_cell.angle_beta   90.00
_cell.angle_gamma   90.00
#
_symmetry.space_group_name_H-M   'P 1'
#
loop_
_entity.id
_entity.type
_entity.pdbx_description
1 polymer ?
#
loop_
_entity_poly.entity_id
_entity_poly.type
_entity_poly.pdbx_seq_one_letter_code
_entity_poly.pdbx_strand_id
1 'polypeptide(L)'
;RYTEASLVRKLEELGIGRPSTYAPTISTIQQREYVEKGNKDGEERTFNVLTLKDNQIKDESHNEVTGAEKSKLFPTDTGTVVNDFLTEYFPDILDYNFTASVEKEFDEIAEGEVKWTSIMKTFYDQFHPAVEKTLSIKTEHKVGERMLGEEPGTGKPVSVKIGRFGPV
;
A
#
# COMPACT_ATOMS: atom_id res chain seq x y z
N ARG A 1 0.44 6.42 7.50
CA ARG A 1 1.79 6.19 6.93
C ARG A 1 2.72 5.64 7.98
N TYR A 2 3.71 4.83 7.57
CA TYR A 2 4.63 4.13 8.44
C TYR A 2 6.06 4.63 8.24
N THR A 3 6.85 4.64 9.31
CA THR A 3 8.30 4.55 9.20
C THR A 3 8.69 3.10 8.90
N GLU A 4 9.90 2.83 8.44
CA GLU A 4 10.36 1.45 8.21
C GLU A 4 10.19 0.59 9.47
N ALA A 5 10.59 1.10 10.65
CA ALA A 5 10.45 0.38 11.91
C ALA A 5 8.99 0.12 12.31
N SER A 6 8.10 1.10 12.10
CA SER A 6 6.68 0.90 12.41
C SER A 6 5.97 -0.01 11.42
N LEU A 7 6.47 -0.08 10.16
CA LEU A 7 5.99 -1.04 9.17
C LEU A 7 6.39 -2.47 9.55
N VAL A 8 7.65 -2.69 9.94
CA VAL A 8 8.10 -4.01 10.44
C VAL A 8 7.21 -4.47 11.59
N ARG A 9 7.00 -3.62 12.61
CA ARG A 9 6.11 -3.96 13.73
C ARG A 9 4.71 -4.34 13.25
N LYS A 10 4.18 -3.61 12.27
CA LYS A 10 2.84 -3.91 11.73
C LYS A 10 2.79 -5.23 10.97
N LEU A 11 3.83 -5.57 10.22
CA LEU A 11 3.96 -6.87 9.56
C LEU A 11 4.04 -8.02 10.58
N GLU A 12 4.80 -7.84 11.66
CA GLU A 12 4.88 -8.80 12.76
C GLU A 12 3.51 -9.02 13.44
N GLU A 13 2.79 -7.92 13.76
CA GLU A 13 1.45 -7.98 14.34
C GLU A 13 0.45 -8.76 13.46
N LEU A 14 0.62 -8.68 12.14
CA LEU A 14 -0.23 -9.35 11.16
C LEU A 14 0.26 -10.77 10.79
N GLY A 15 1.41 -11.20 11.30
CA GLY A 15 2.03 -12.47 10.93
C GLY A 15 2.55 -12.52 9.49
N ILE A 16 2.77 -11.35 8.87
CA ILE A 16 3.20 -11.23 7.47
C ILE A 16 4.74 -11.20 7.41
N GLY A 17 5.34 -12.24 6.84
CA GLY A 17 6.79 -12.37 6.69
C GLY A 17 7.49 -12.85 7.96
N ARG A 18 8.82 -12.79 7.92
CA ARG A 18 9.72 -13.23 8.98
C ARG A 18 10.85 -12.22 9.16
N PRO A 19 11.61 -12.23 10.27
CA PRO A 19 12.72 -11.30 10.48
C PRO A 19 13.70 -11.21 9.31
N SER A 20 13.94 -12.33 8.62
CA SER A 20 14.84 -12.38 7.45
C SER A 20 14.27 -11.71 6.20
N THR A 21 12.96 -11.50 6.09
CA THR A 21 12.30 -10.96 4.90
C THR A 21 11.86 -9.52 5.03
N TYR A 22 11.73 -8.95 6.23
CA TYR A 22 11.24 -7.58 6.41
C TYR A 22 12.11 -6.54 5.71
N ALA A 23 13.42 -6.52 6.00
CA ALA A 23 14.31 -5.53 5.42
C ALA A 23 14.45 -5.66 3.89
N PRO A 24 14.63 -6.87 3.31
CA PRO A 24 14.61 -7.05 1.86
C PRO A 24 13.31 -6.57 1.19
N THR A 25 12.14 -6.86 1.79
CA THR A 25 10.84 -6.43 1.25
C THR A 25 10.73 -4.90 1.24
N ILE A 26 11.07 -4.23 2.35
CA ILE A 26 11.02 -2.77 2.45
C ILE A 26 12.01 -2.12 1.47
N SER A 27 13.20 -2.69 1.30
CA SER A 27 14.16 -2.21 0.31
C SER A 27 13.62 -2.39 -1.11
N THR A 28 12.99 -3.52 -1.42
CA THR A 28 12.46 -3.81 -2.75
C THR A 28 11.35 -2.86 -3.16
N ILE A 29 10.40 -2.54 -2.28
CA ILE A 29 9.31 -1.62 -2.60
C ILE A 29 9.79 -0.19 -2.81
N GLN A 30 10.89 0.22 -2.15
CA GLN A 30 11.55 1.51 -2.39
C GLN A 30 12.35 1.49 -3.71
N GLN A 31 13.11 0.44 -3.99
CA GLN A 31 13.88 0.30 -5.24
C GLN A 31 12.99 0.24 -6.48
N ARG A 32 11.78 -0.31 -6.35
CA ARG A 32 10.76 -0.33 -7.41
C ARG A 32 9.95 0.96 -7.48
N GLU A 33 10.29 1.93 -6.65
CA GLU A 33 9.60 3.22 -6.58
C GLU A 33 8.08 3.08 -6.31
N TYR A 34 7.68 2.03 -5.58
CA TYR A 34 6.28 1.90 -5.15
C TYR A 34 5.98 2.79 -3.94
N VAL A 35 7.00 3.04 -3.15
CA VAL A 35 6.98 3.99 -2.03
C VAL A 35 8.27 4.78 -2.00
N GLU A 36 8.19 6.01 -1.52
CA GLU A 36 9.34 6.88 -1.26
C GLU A 36 9.37 7.32 0.20
N LYS A 37 10.58 7.55 0.72
CA LYS A 37 10.75 8.06 2.08
C LYS A 37 10.74 9.58 2.07
N GLY A 38 9.81 10.17 2.82
CA GLY A 38 9.62 11.61 2.82
C GLY A 38 9.21 12.17 4.18
N ASN A 39 9.01 13.48 4.17
CA ASN A 39 8.45 14.25 5.29
C ASN A 39 7.20 14.97 4.79
N LYS A 40 6.27 15.21 5.69
CA LYS A 40 5.14 16.11 5.47
C LYS A 40 5.20 17.18 6.56
N ASP A 41 5.13 18.43 6.14
CA ASP A 41 5.01 19.53 7.07
C ASP A 41 3.63 19.48 7.73
N GLY A 42 3.58 19.92 8.99
CA GLY A 42 2.32 20.03 9.70
C GLY A 42 1.62 21.35 9.37
N GLU A 43 0.38 21.40 9.75
CA GLU A 43 -0.45 22.62 9.67
C GLU A 43 -0.61 23.23 11.05
N GLU A 44 -0.46 24.56 11.15
CA GLU A 44 -0.72 25.26 12.39
C GLU A 44 -2.23 25.25 12.67
N ARG A 45 -2.58 24.85 13.89
CA ARG A 45 -3.94 24.88 14.39
C ARG A 45 -3.99 25.68 15.68
N THR A 46 -4.87 26.66 15.74
CA THR A 46 -5.18 27.37 16.97
C THR A 46 -6.33 26.67 17.70
N PHE A 47 -6.20 26.48 19.00
CA PHE A 47 -7.26 25.94 19.86
C PHE A 47 -7.32 26.72 21.17
N ASN A 48 -8.50 26.77 21.78
CA ASN A 48 -8.72 27.44 23.05
C ASN A 48 -8.78 26.42 24.18
N VAL A 49 -8.10 26.72 25.28
CA VAL A 49 -8.16 25.98 26.53
C VAL A 49 -8.92 26.79 27.56
N LEU A 50 -10.04 26.26 28.01
CA LEU A 50 -10.83 26.84 29.08
C LEU A 50 -10.47 26.15 30.40
N THR A 51 -9.89 26.90 31.33
CA THR A 51 -9.54 26.41 32.66
C THR A 51 -10.42 27.07 33.71
N LEU A 52 -11.19 26.24 34.45
CA LEU A 52 -11.96 26.72 35.61
C LEU A 52 -11.10 26.54 36.86
N LYS A 53 -10.79 27.65 37.52
CA LYS A 53 -10.11 27.66 38.82
C LYS A 53 -10.72 28.75 39.69
N ASP A 54 -10.97 28.44 40.97
CA ASP A 54 -11.52 29.38 41.96
C ASP A 54 -12.78 30.12 41.48
N ASN A 55 -13.70 29.39 40.82
CA ASN A 55 -14.92 29.90 40.22
C ASN A 55 -14.72 30.94 39.11
N GLN A 56 -13.51 31.05 38.55
CA GLN A 56 -13.16 31.91 37.43
C GLN A 56 -12.76 31.05 36.24
N ILE A 57 -13.24 31.43 35.05
CA ILE A 57 -12.87 30.78 33.78
C ILE A 57 -11.75 31.60 33.15
N LYS A 58 -10.64 30.93 32.88
CA LYS A 58 -9.53 31.46 32.10
C LYS A 58 -9.63 30.87 30.70
N ASP A 59 -9.67 31.72 29.68
CA ASP A 59 -9.60 31.33 28.28
C ASP A 59 -8.21 31.66 27.71
N GLU A 60 -7.52 30.66 27.21
CA GLU A 60 -6.19 30.79 26.63
C GLU A 60 -6.16 30.19 25.25
N SER A 61 -5.66 30.96 24.29
CA SER A 61 -5.47 30.51 22.92
C SER A 61 -4.05 29.94 22.75
N HIS A 62 -3.95 28.72 22.25
CA HIS A 62 -2.70 28.04 21.99
C HIS A 62 -2.59 27.67 20.54
N ASN A 63 -1.37 27.68 20.01
CA ASN A 63 -1.06 27.18 18.68
C ASN A 63 -0.30 25.86 18.80
N GLU A 64 -0.66 24.90 17.98
CA GLU A 64 0.07 23.65 17.81
C GLU A 64 0.26 23.34 16.33
N VAL A 65 1.32 22.61 16.00
CA VAL A 65 1.54 22.07 14.66
C VAL A 65 1.06 20.64 14.64
N THR A 66 0.03 20.35 13.83
CA THR A 66 -0.59 19.04 13.72
C THR A 66 -0.33 18.40 12.36
N GLY A 67 -0.35 17.07 12.30
CA GLY A 67 -0.25 16.33 11.04
C GLY A 67 1.15 16.29 10.42
N ALA A 68 2.19 16.79 11.12
CA ALA A 68 3.57 16.63 10.68
C ALA A 68 3.97 15.15 10.66
N GLU A 69 4.60 14.71 9.58
CA GLU A 69 5.12 13.34 9.44
C GLU A 69 6.60 13.41 9.06
N LYS A 70 7.43 12.64 9.74
CA LYS A 70 8.87 12.65 9.54
C LYS A 70 9.38 11.26 9.20
N SER A 71 10.19 11.18 8.14
CA SER A 71 10.83 9.93 7.67
C SER A 71 9.85 8.78 7.48
N LYS A 72 8.68 9.05 6.89
CA LYS A 72 7.67 8.04 6.60
C LYS A 72 7.71 7.59 5.15
N LEU A 73 7.16 6.42 4.89
CA LEU A 73 6.98 5.88 3.56
C LEU A 73 5.67 6.42 2.98
N PHE A 74 5.78 7.06 1.84
CA PHE A 74 4.68 7.62 1.07
C PHE A 74 4.48 6.77 -0.19
N PRO A 75 3.24 6.38 -0.53
CA PRO A 75 2.99 5.73 -1.81
C PRO A 75 3.26 6.72 -2.94
N THR A 76 3.84 6.20 -4.01
CA THR A 76 3.98 6.92 -5.28
C THR A 76 2.79 6.66 -6.18
N ASP A 77 2.68 7.40 -7.29
CA ASP A 77 1.67 7.13 -8.31
C ASP A 77 1.85 5.74 -8.93
N THR A 78 3.09 5.34 -9.18
CA THR A 78 3.41 3.98 -9.66
C THR A 78 2.96 2.92 -8.67
N GLY A 79 3.24 3.13 -7.38
CA GLY A 79 2.81 2.21 -6.32
C GLY A 79 1.30 2.10 -6.22
N THR A 80 0.59 3.22 -6.36
CA THR A 80 -0.88 3.25 -6.34
C THR A 80 -1.47 2.46 -7.52
N VAL A 81 -0.95 2.67 -8.73
CA VAL A 81 -1.42 1.94 -9.94
C VAL A 81 -1.18 0.43 -9.80
N VAL A 82 0.01 0.04 -9.31
CA VAL A 82 0.32 -1.39 -9.09
C VAL A 82 -0.60 -1.99 -8.04
N ASN A 83 -0.85 -1.27 -6.95
CA ASN A 83 -1.77 -1.71 -5.90
C ASN A 83 -3.19 -1.90 -6.43
N ASP A 84 -3.71 -0.94 -7.18
CA ASP A 84 -5.06 -0.99 -7.73
C ASP A 84 -5.21 -2.15 -8.72
N PHE A 85 -4.23 -2.37 -9.59
CA PHE A 85 -4.19 -3.51 -10.50
C PHE A 85 -4.21 -4.85 -9.73
N LEU A 86 -3.36 -4.98 -8.74
CA LEU A 86 -3.29 -6.23 -7.96
C LEU A 86 -4.57 -6.47 -7.16
N THR A 87 -5.17 -5.41 -6.61
CA THR A 87 -6.44 -5.49 -5.87
C THR A 87 -7.60 -5.94 -6.77
N GLU A 88 -7.60 -5.49 -8.02
CA GLU A 88 -8.65 -5.84 -8.98
C GLU A 88 -8.50 -7.28 -9.50
N TYR A 89 -7.28 -7.70 -9.85
CA TYR A 89 -7.04 -8.96 -10.55
C TYR A 89 -6.56 -10.11 -9.66
N PHE A 90 -6.01 -9.80 -8.49
CA PHE A 90 -5.42 -10.77 -7.56
C PHE A 90 -5.80 -10.50 -6.09
N PRO A 91 -7.10 -10.30 -5.78
CA PRO A 91 -7.52 -9.89 -4.43
C PRO A 91 -7.11 -10.91 -3.34
N ASP A 92 -7.13 -12.20 -3.67
CA ASP A 92 -6.79 -13.26 -2.71
C ASP A 92 -5.32 -13.19 -2.27
N ILE A 93 -4.41 -12.79 -3.18
CA ILE A 93 -2.98 -12.63 -2.88
C ILE A 93 -2.73 -11.40 -1.99
N LEU A 94 -3.58 -10.36 -2.13
CA LEU A 94 -3.47 -9.13 -1.34
C LEU A 94 -4.17 -9.20 0.01
N ASP A 95 -4.90 -10.28 0.30
CA ASP A 95 -5.44 -10.50 1.64
C ASP A 95 -4.28 -10.63 2.64
N TYR A 96 -4.34 -9.88 3.72
CA TYR A 96 -3.30 -9.95 4.76
C TYR A 96 -3.18 -11.33 5.38
N ASN A 97 -4.27 -12.08 5.45
CA ASN A 97 -4.27 -13.46 5.95
C ASN A 97 -3.60 -14.44 5.01
N PHE A 98 -3.54 -14.14 3.69
CA PHE A 98 -2.91 -15.02 2.72
C PHE A 98 -1.45 -15.30 3.08
N THR A 99 -0.64 -14.24 3.23
CA THR A 99 0.78 -14.39 3.58
C THR A 99 0.96 -15.05 4.94
N ALA A 100 0.14 -14.67 5.94
CA ALA A 100 0.20 -15.27 7.26
C ALA A 100 -0.13 -16.78 7.22
N SER A 101 -1.10 -17.20 6.41
CA SER A 101 -1.45 -18.60 6.22
C SER A 101 -0.34 -19.39 5.53
N VAL A 102 0.26 -18.84 4.47
CA VAL A 102 1.39 -19.46 3.77
C VAL A 102 2.61 -19.63 4.70
N GLU A 103 2.89 -18.64 5.52
CA GLU A 103 3.98 -18.74 6.51
C GLU A 103 3.72 -19.86 7.54
N LYS A 104 2.48 -20.04 7.96
CA LYS A 104 2.08 -21.14 8.84
C LYS A 104 2.21 -22.49 8.13
N GLU A 105 1.77 -22.60 6.88
CA GLU A 105 1.91 -23.81 6.07
C GLU A 105 3.40 -24.19 5.88
N PHE A 106 4.30 -23.22 5.79
CA PHE A 106 5.74 -23.49 5.76
C PHE A 106 6.27 -24.05 7.07
N ASP A 107 5.75 -23.57 8.21
CA ASP A 107 6.09 -24.14 9.52
C ASP A 107 5.60 -25.60 9.61
N GLU A 108 4.38 -25.91 9.18
CA GLU A 108 3.82 -27.26 9.14
C GLU A 108 4.63 -28.22 8.20
N ILE A 109 5.14 -27.69 7.07
CA ILE A 109 6.06 -28.45 6.20
C ILE A 109 7.38 -28.74 6.94
N ALA A 110 7.94 -27.75 7.64
CA ALA A 110 9.20 -27.89 8.36
C ALA A 110 9.08 -28.90 9.51
N GLU A 111 7.92 -29.01 10.14
CA GLU A 111 7.58 -30.00 11.16
C GLU A 111 7.26 -31.39 10.58
N GLY A 112 7.13 -31.50 9.27
CA GLY A 112 6.84 -32.76 8.57
C GLY A 112 5.36 -33.17 8.61
N GLU A 113 4.47 -32.29 9.02
CA GLU A 113 3.03 -32.55 9.14
C GLU A 113 2.34 -32.56 7.77
N VAL A 114 2.80 -31.69 6.86
CA VAL A 114 2.21 -31.51 5.53
C VAL A 114 3.28 -31.62 4.43
N LYS A 115 2.91 -32.23 3.31
CA LYS A 115 3.80 -32.29 2.13
C LYS A 115 3.77 -30.98 1.37
N TRP A 116 4.93 -30.38 1.09
CA TRP A 116 5.05 -29.16 0.32
C TRP A 116 4.34 -29.20 -1.05
N THR A 117 4.32 -30.40 -1.69
CA THR A 117 3.67 -30.61 -2.99
C THR A 117 2.16 -30.42 -2.95
N SER A 118 1.50 -30.73 -1.83
CA SER A 118 0.06 -30.50 -1.67
C SER A 118 -0.27 -29.01 -1.56
N ILE A 119 0.53 -28.27 -0.80
CA ILE A 119 0.37 -26.81 -0.66
C ILE A 119 0.60 -26.11 -1.99
N MET A 120 1.70 -26.47 -2.68
CA MET A 120 1.99 -25.92 -4.01
C MET A 120 0.88 -26.22 -5.03
N LYS A 121 0.31 -27.42 -5.00
CA LYS A 121 -0.80 -27.78 -5.88
C LYS A 121 -2.04 -26.92 -5.58
N THR A 122 -2.43 -26.79 -4.32
CA THR A 122 -3.58 -26.01 -3.91
C THR A 122 -3.42 -24.55 -4.33
N PHE A 123 -2.25 -23.96 -4.09
CA PHE A 123 -1.94 -22.60 -4.51
C PHE A 123 -2.01 -22.45 -6.04
N TYR A 124 -1.36 -23.35 -6.78
CA TYR A 124 -1.30 -23.27 -8.24
C TYR A 124 -2.69 -23.41 -8.87
N ASP A 125 -3.52 -24.33 -8.38
CA ASP A 125 -4.87 -24.56 -8.88
C ASP A 125 -5.79 -23.32 -8.73
N GLN A 126 -5.51 -22.45 -7.75
CA GLN A 126 -6.24 -21.19 -7.53
C GLN A 126 -5.61 -20.03 -8.29
N PHE A 127 -4.30 -19.91 -8.24
CA PHE A 127 -3.56 -18.75 -8.77
C PHE A 127 -3.43 -18.77 -10.29
N HIS A 128 -3.12 -19.92 -10.88
CA HIS A 128 -2.86 -20.00 -12.31
C HIS A 128 -4.04 -19.59 -13.19
N PRO A 129 -5.30 -19.97 -12.90
CA PRO A 129 -6.46 -19.50 -13.64
C PRO A 129 -6.64 -17.97 -13.58
N ALA A 130 -6.30 -17.34 -12.45
CA ALA A 130 -6.34 -15.88 -12.33
C ALA A 130 -5.29 -15.22 -13.24
N VAL A 131 -4.08 -15.80 -13.34
CA VAL A 131 -3.04 -15.35 -14.26
C VAL A 131 -3.48 -15.48 -15.71
N GLU A 132 -4.00 -16.65 -16.13
CA GLU A 132 -4.48 -16.88 -17.50
C GLU A 132 -5.61 -15.93 -17.87
N LYS A 133 -6.57 -15.75 -16.96
CA LYS A 133 -7.66 -14.79 -17.14
C LYS A 133 -7.11 -13.37 -17.34
N THR A 134 -6.18 -12.94 -16.50
CA THR A 134 -5.60 -11.60 -16.58
C THR A 134 -4.80 -11.40 -17.87
N LEU A 135 -4.03 -12.40 -18.31
CA LEU A 135 -3.31 -12.38 -19.58
C LEU A 135 -4.24 -12.33 -20.80
N SER A 136 -5.44 -12.92 -20.71
CA SER A 136 -6.42 -12.92 -21.79
C SER A 136 -7.19 -11.60 -21.91
N ILE A 137 -7.16 -10.75 -20.87
CA ILE A 137 -7.78 -9.42 -20.91
C ILE A 137 -6.98 -8.56 -21.88
N LYS A 138 -7.49 -8.40 -23.09
CA LYS A 138 -7.03 -7.34 -24.00
C LYS A 138 -7.42 -6.03 -23.35
N THR A 139 -6.48 -5.38 -22.73
CA THR A 139 -6.68 -4.12 -22.01
C THR A 139 -7.06 -3.02 -23.02
N GLU A 140 -8.34 -2.84 -23.24
CA GLU A 140 -8.87 -1.61 -23.86
C GLU A 140 -8.67 -0.43 -22.91
N HIS A 141 -8.66 -0.69 -21.60
CA HIS A 141 -8.28 0.27 -20.57
C HIS A 141 -6.92 -0.12 -19.97
N LYS A 142 -5.90 0.65 -20.33
CA LYS A 142 -4.58 0.48 -19.72
C LYS A 142 -4.68 0.87 -18.25
N VAL A 143 -4.30 -0.03 -17.38
CA VAL A 143 -4.20 0.23 -15.94
C VAL A 143 -3.38 1.52 -15.74
N GLY A 144 -3.93 2.44 -14.94
CA GLY A 144 -3.31 3.76 -14.75
C GLY A 144 -3.59 4.79 -15.84
N GLU A 145 -4.53 4.54 -16.76
CA GLU A 145 -5.02 5.55 -17.70
C GLU A 145 -6.34 6.14 -17.21
N ARG A 146 -6.39 7.47 -17.09
CA ARG A 146 -7.58 8.22 -16.73
C ARG A 146 -8.02 9.11 -17.90
N MET A 147 -9.24 8.90 -18.37
CA MET A 147 -9.85 9.78 -19.37
C MET A 147 -10.14 11.15 -18.75
N LEU A 148 -9.66 12.21 -19.37
CA LEU A 148 -9.87 13.60 -18.94
C LEU A 148 -11.04 14.28 -19.67
N GLY A 149 -11.42 13.77 -20.86
CA GLY A 149 -12.47 14.32 -21.71
C GLY A 149 -12.04 14.36 -23.17
N GLU A 150 -12.62 15.28 -23.93
CA GLU A 150 -12.29 15.50 -25.34
C GLU A 150 -11.62 16.86 -25.53
N GLU A 151 -10.66 16.91 -26.44
CA GLU A 151 -10.02 18.16 -26.84
C GLU A 151 -11.01 19.09 -27.54
N PRO A 152 -11.24 20.32 -27.07
CA PRO A 152 -12.30 21.20 -27.59
C PRO A 152 -12.17 21.56 -29.07
N GLY A 153 -10.96 21.45 -29.66
CA GLY A 153 -10.72 21.83 -31.06
C GLY A 153 -10.84 20.69 -32.05
N THR A 154 -10.53 19.47 -31.64
CA THR A 154 -10.46 18.30 -32.55
C THR A 154 -11.47 17.20 -32.19
N GLY A 155 -12.10 17.23 -31.00
CA GLY A 155 -12.99 16.20 -30.51
C GLY A 155 -12.28 14.87 -30.20
N LYS A 156 -10.95 14.85 -30.13
CA LYS A 156 -10.18 13.64 -29.79
C LYS A 156 -10.19 13.38 -28.30
N PRO A 157 -10.27 12.11 -27.88
CA PRO A 157 -10.19 11.76 -26.47
C PRO A 157 -8.83 12.13 -25.90
N VAL A 158 -8.83 12.77 -24.75
CA VAL A 158 -7.61 13.13 -23.97
C VAL A 158 -7.58 12.26 -22.73
N SER A 159 -6.47 11.54 -22.54
CA SER A 159 -6.23 10.74 -21.34
C SER A 159 -4.89 11.07 -20.72
N VAL A 160 -4.80 10.86 -19.41
CA VAL A 160 -3.52 10.87 -18.67
C VAL A 160 -3.20 9.46 -18.26
N LYS A 161 -1.95 9.06 -18.45
CA LYS A 161 -1.42 7.75 -18.03
C LYS A 161 -0.04 7.91 -17.40
N ILE A 162 0.34 6.95 -16.57
CA ILE A 162 1.66 6.91 -16.00
C ILE A 162 2.61 6.29 -17.02
N GLY A 163 3.53 7.08 -17.54
CA GLY A 163 4.63 6.67 -18.40
C GLY A 163 5.90 6.38 -17.60
N ARG A 164 6.94 5.92 -18.31
CA ARG A 164 8.23 5.58 -17.71
C ARG A 164 8.89 6.75 -16.95
N PHE A 165 8.57 7.97 -17.32
CA PHE A 165 9.19 9.19 -16.76
C PHE A 165 8.15 10.09 -16.05
N GLY A 166 7.02 9.55 -15.64
CA GLY A 166 5.93 10.27 -14.98
C GLY A 166 4.65 10.34 -15.82
N PRO A 167 3.67 11.13 -15.39
CA PRO A 167 2.41 11.28 -16.11
C PRO A 167 2.62 11.85 -17.54
N VAL A 168 1.96 11.27 -18.49
CA VAL A 168 1.96 11.69 -19.91
C VAL A 168 0.53 11.77 -20.41
#